data_e836c5c1471398f191d3e4ff55755df6
#
_entry.id   e836c5c1471398f191d3e4ff55755df6
#
_cell.length_a   1.000
_cell.length_b   1.000
_cell.length_c   1.000
_cell.angle_alpha   90.00
_cell.angle_beta   90.00
_cell.angle_gamma   90.00
#
_symmetry.space_group_name_H-M   'P 1'
#
loop_
_entity.id
_entity.type
_entity.pdbx_description
1 polymer ?
#
loop_
_entity_poly.entity_id
_entity_poly.type
_entity_poly.pdbx_seq_one_letter_code
_entity_poly.pdbx_strand_id
1 'polypeptide(L)'
;MAYSIPTAVPASLRAGDTATWRRLLTDYPAPDGWTLSYALVKAGQQILIPASADGDAYLVEVADASTAAWTAGTYAYQERVSQSGKSYTVSTGSIEILASFAAAAGGLDARSHAQKTLAALEAWIENHDPAVAEYDIAGRKMKYISIPDLLTLRDQYRREVRGQAGKSGRVYTRF
;
A
#
# COMPACT_ATOMS: atom_id res chain seq x y z
N MET A 1 -7.87 -26.09 7.81
CA MET A 1 -7.62 -24.96 8.73
C MET A 1 -8.84 -24.07 8.68
N ALA A 2 -9.46 -23.75 9.82
CA ALA A 2 -10.57 -22.82 9.86
C ALA A 2 -10.00 -21.39 9.62
N TYR A 3 -10.56 -20.67 8.67
CA TYR A 3 -10.27 -19.25 8.45
C TYR A 3 -10.73 -18.46 9.68
N SER A 4 -9.82 -17.77 10.34
CA SER A 4 -10.15 -16.90 11.48
C SER A 4 -10.42 -15.49 10.95
N ILE A 5 -11.64 -15.01 11.14
CA ILE A 5 -12.01 -13.63 10.78
C ILE A 5 -11.28 -12.67 11.73
N PRO A 6 -10.51 -11.68 11.23
CA PRO A 6 -9.88 -10.66 12.07
C PRO A 6 -10.91 -9.89 12.90
N THR A 7 -10.56 -9.50 14.14
CA THR A 7 -11.44 -8.76 15.04
C THR A 7 -11.26 -7.24 15.00
N ALA A 8 -10.43 -6.76 14.06
CA ALA A 8 -10.20 -5.35 13.81
C ALA A 8 -9.92 -5.13 12.31
N VAL A 9 -9.90 -3.87 11.89
CA VAL A 9 -9.47 -3.48 10.53
C VAL A 9 -8.08 -4.06 10.25
N PRO A 10 -7.90 -4.84 9.18
CA PRO A 10 -6.59 -5.35 8.80
C PRO A 10 -5.60 -4.22 8.49
N ALA A 11 -4.32 -4.42 8.79
CA ALA A 11 -3.28 -3.45 8.46
C ALA A 11 -3.10 -3.27 6.93
N SER A 12 -3.40 -4.33 6.17
CA SER A 12 -3.36 -4.29 4.71
C SER A 12 -4.45 -5.18 4.09
N LEU A 13 -4.93 -4.78 2.91
CA LEU A 13 -5.85 -5.53 2.06
C LEU A 13 -5.31 -5.56 0.64
N ARG A 14 -5.66 -6.58 -0.13
CA ARG A 14 -5.30 -6.64 -1.54
C ARG A 14 -6.52 -6.33 -2.41
N ALA A 15 -6.36 -5.46 -3.38
CA ALA A 15 -7.39 -5.19 -4.38
C ALA A 15 -7.71 -6.49 -5.15
N GLY A 16 -9.00 -6.77 -5.33
CA GLY A 16 -9.47 -8.00 -5.97
C GLY A 16 -9.60 -9.22 -5.04
N ASP A 17 -9.27 -9.09 -3.75
CA ASP A 17 -9.56 -10.13 -2.77
C ASP A 17 -10.81 -9.76 -1.95
N THR A 18 -11.59 -10.74 -1.51
CA THR A 18 -12.67 -10.51 -0.55
C THR A 18 -12.08 -10.04 0.77
N ALA A 19 -12.58 -8.92 1.29
CA ALA A 19 -12.13 -8.36 2.57
C ALA A 19 -13.19 -8.62 3.64
N THR A 20 -12.79 -9.26 4.75
CA THR A 20 -13.71 -9.61 5.84
C THR A 20 -13.03 -9.36 7.19
N TRP A 21 -13.75 -8.67 8.08
CA TRP A 21 -13.36 -8.54 9.50
C TRP A 21 -14.58 -8.33 10.38
N ARG A 22 -14.45 -8.64 11.66
CA ARG A 22 -15.50 -8.48 12.68
C ARG A 22 -15.10 -7.39 13.65
N ARG A 23 -16.09 -6.62 14.13
CA ARG A 23 -15.86 -5.54 15.10
C ARG A 23 -16.87 -5.62 16.23
N LEU A 24 -16.40 -5.73 17.45
CA LEU A 24 -17.22 -5.63 18.66
C LEU A 24 -17.06 -4.22 19.25
N LEU A 25 -18.16 -3.53 19.47
CA LEU A 25 -18.23 -2.21 20.08
C LEU A 25 -19.21 -2.29 21.26
N THR A 26 -18.70 -2.42 22.48
CA THR A 26 -19.51 -2.59 23.69
C THR A 26 -20.39 -1.40 24.00
N ASP A 27 -19.94 -0.17 23.67
CA ASP A 27 -20.67 1.07 23.90
C ASP A 27 -21.72 1.37 22.82
N TYR A 28 -21.65 0.67 21.69
CA TYR A 28 -22.51 0.87 20.52
C TYR A 28 -22.91 -0.48 19.89
N PRO A 29 -23.63 -1.35 20.64
CA PRO A 29 -23.96 -2.67 20.15
C PRO A 29 -24.98 -2.63 19.02
N ALA A 30 -24.83 -3.52 18.05
CA ALA A 30 -25.71 -3.58 16.88
C ALA A 30 -27.20 -3.82 17.21
N PRO A 31 -27.55 -4.66 18.21
CA PRO A 31 -28.95 -4.88 18.60
C PRO A 31 -29.70 -3.63 19.07
N ASP A 32 -28.99 -2.63 19.58
CA ASP A 32 -29.58 -1.35 20.03
C ASP A 32 -29.93 -0.42 18.84
N GLY A 33 -29.71 -0.88 17.61
CA GLY A 33 -30.03 -0.12 16.40
C GLY A 33 -28.90 0.81 15.93
N TRP A 34 -27.69 0.65 16.47
CA TRP A 34 -26.52 1.32 15.94
C TRP A 34 -26.07 0.69 14.63
N THR A 35 -25.57 1.51 13.73
CA THR A 35 -24.96 1.09 12.46
C THR A 35 -23.49 1.49 12.46
N LEU A 36 -22.64 0.64 11.90
CA LEU A 36 -21.20 0.88 11.76
C LEU A 36 -20.85 1.05 10.30
N SER A 37 -19.98 2.00 10.03
CA SER A 37 -19.42 2.21 8.69
C SER A 37 -17.97 2.67 8.77
N TYR A 38 -17.20 2.39 7.71
CA TYR A 38 -15.84 2.86 7.53
C TYR A 38 -15.78 3.80 6.34
N ALA A 39 -15.05 4.90 6.50
CA ALA A 39 -14.68 5.78 5.41
C ALA A 39 -13.16 5.72 5.24
N LEU A 40 -12.69 5.23 4.12
CA LEU A 40 -11.28 5.22 3.75
C LEU A 40 -11.03 6.36 2.77
N VAL A 41 -10.03 7.19 3.04
CA VAL A 41 -9.70 8.35 2.19
C VAL A 41 -8.22 8.36 1.82
N LYS A 42 -7.97 8.70 0.57
CA LYS A 42 -6.66 8.96 0.00
C LYS A 42 -6.82 10.10 -1.00
N ALA A 43 -5.78 10.84 -1.36
CA ALA A 43 -5.86 11.99 -2.26
C ALA A 43 -6.76 11.72 -3.49
N GLY A 44 -7.90 12.40 -3.56
CA GLY A 44 -8.88 12.29 -4.65
C GLY A 44 -9.77 11.05 -4.65
N GLN A 45 -9.69 10.18 -3.62
CA GLN A 45 -10.49 8.94 -3.53
C GLN A 45 -11.11 8.76 -2.15
N GLN A 46 -12.36 8.29 -2.13
CA GLN A 46 -13.07 7.87 -0.94
C GLN A 46 -13.72 6.50 -1.17
N ILE A 47 -13.60 5.62 -0.20
CA ILE A 47 -14.27 4.32 -0.17
C ILE A 47 -15.12 4.28 1.09
N LEU A 48 -16.41 3.99 0.93
CA LEU A 48 -17.34 3.80 2.04
C LEU A 48 -17.66 2.31 2.16
N ILE A 49 -17.50 1.77 3.36
CA ILE A 49 -17.71 0.36 3.66
C ILE A 49 -18.73 0.27 4.80
N PRO A 50 -19.97 -0.16 4.54
CA PRO A 50 -20.93 -0.45 5.58
C PRO A 50 -20.59 -1.78 6.26
N ALA A 51 -20.95 -1.91 7.53
CA ALA A 51 -20.94 -3.16 8.26
C ALA A 51 -22.36 -3.66 8.50
N SER A 52 -22.54 -4.96 8.55
CA SER A 52 -23.78 -5.64 8.90
C SER A 52 -23.79 -6.02 10.39
N ALA A 53 -24.95 -6.07 11.01
CA ALA A 53 -25.10 -6.61 12.36
C ALA A 53 -24.81 -8.11 12.38
N ASP A 54 -24.04 -8.56 13.38
CA ASP A 54 -23.69 -9.97 13.59
C ASP A 54 -23.71 -10.26 15.11
N GLY A 55 -24.93 -10.53 15.62
CA GLY A 55 -25.17 -10.56 17.05
C GLY A 55 -24.87 -9.22 17.71
N ASP A 56 -24.06 -9.22 18.75
CA ASP A 56 -23.60 -8.00 19.45
C ASP A 56 -22.47 -7.26 18.71
N ALA A 57 -21.94 -7.88 17.66
CA ALA A 57 -20.84 -7.35 16.86
C ALA A 57 -21.33 -6.87 15.49
N TYR A 58 -20.37 -6.38 14.71
CA TYR A 58 -20.54 -6.01 13.31
C TYR A 58 -19.63 -6.87 12.45
N LEU A 59 -20.16 -7.35 11.34
CA LEU A 59 -19.41 -8.03 10.28
C LEU A 59 -19.24 -7.05 9.12
N VAL A 60 -18.00 -6.85 8.71
CA VAL A 60 -17.67 -6.19 7.46
C VAL A 60 -17.29 -7.25 6.45
N GLU A 61 -17.98 -7.23 5.32
CA GLU A 61 -17.71 -8.10 4.18
C GLU A 61 -17.78 -7.29 2.90
N VAL A 62 -16.67 -7.27 2.16
CA VAL A 62 -16.58 -6.56 0.88
C VAL A 62 -16.19 -7.57 -0.18
N ALA A 63 -17.03 -7.72 -1.19
CA ALA A 63 -16.79 -8.64 -2.29
C ALA A 63 -15.53 -8.26 -3.10
N ASP A 64 -14.88 -9.25 -3.66
CA ASP A 64 -13.71 -9.13 -4.54
C ASP A 64 -13.94 -8.19 -5.73
N ALA A 65 -15.13 -8.24 -6.34
CA ALA A 65 -15.52 -7.34 -7.42
C ALA A 65 -15.49 -5.86 -7.00
N SER A 66 -15.86 -5.55 -5.74
CA SER A 66 -15.82 -4.19 -5.20
C SER A 66 -14.40 -3.76 -4.88
N THR A 67 -13.60 -4.63 -4.26
CA THR A 67 -12.21 -4.35 -3.92
C THR A 67 -11.31 -4.25 -5.15
N ALA A 68 -11.66 -4.91 -6.26
CA ALA A 68 -10.92 -4.84 -7.52
C ALA A 68 -10.81 -3.42 -8.09
N ALA A 69 -11.79 -2.55 -7.77
CA ALA A 69 -11.78 -1.14 -8.18
C ALA A 69 -10.91 -0.24 -7.27
N TRP A 70 -10.37 -0.77 -6.18
CA TRP A 70 -9.57 0.02 -5.24
C TRP A 70 -8.16 0.25 -5.76
N THR A 71 -7.71 1.50 -5.69
CA THR A 71 -6.35 1.86 -6.11
C THR A 71 -5.37 1.56 -4.98
N ALA A 72 -4.23 0.94 -5.31
CA ALA A 72 -3.18 0.66 -4.35
C ALA A 72 -2.63 1.93 -3.68
N GLY A 73 -2.23 1.81 -2.43
CA GLY A 73 -1.61 2.85 -1.60
C GLY A 73 -2.16 2.90 -0.18
N THR A 74 -1.65 3.85 0.60
CA THR A 74 -2.06 4.05 1.99
C THR A 74 -3.28 4.95 2.07
N TYR A 75 -4.32 4.50 2.75
CA TYR A 75 -5.54 5.24 3.05
C TYR A 75 -5.62 5.53 4.55
N ALA A 76 -6.03 6.74 4.89
CA ALA A 76 -6.52 7.01 6.24
C ALA A 76 -7.95 6.47 6.35
N TYR A 77 -8.30 5.85 7.48
CA TYR A 77 -9.68 5.44 7.71
C TYR A 77 -10.27 6.07 8.96
N GLN A 78 -11.59 6.20 8.93
CA GLN A 78 -12.43 6.60 10.05
C GLN A 78 -13.50 5.54 10.24
N GLU A 79 -13.61 5.02 11.46
CA GLU A 79 -14.66 4.13 11.93
C GLU A 79 -15.75 4.98 12.57
N ARG A 80 -16.98 4.89 12.08
CA ARG A 80 -18.10 5.74 12.50
C ARG A 80 -19.33 4.92 12.80
N VAL A 81 -19.94 5.20 13.95
CA VAL A 81 -21.25 4.67 14.31
C VAL A 81 -22.33 5.74 14.16
N SER A 82 -23.53 5.32 13.82
CA SER A 82 -24.68 6.22 13.71
C SER A 82 -25.97 5.56 14.16
N GLN A 83 -26.86 6.37 14.77
CA GLN A 83 -28.19 5.97 15.18
C GLN A 83 -29.06 7.23 15.31
N SER A 84 -30.29 7.18 14.76
CA SER A 84 -31.32 8.21 14.96
C SER A 84 -30.81 9.66 14.76
N GLY A 85 -30.01 9.90 13.70
CA GLY A 85 -29.47 11.22 13.37
C GLY A 85 -28.21 11.62 14.18
N LYS A 86 -27.78 10.80 15.13
CA LYS A 86 -26.51 10.98 15.88
C LYS A 86 -25.43 10.16 15.22
N SER A 87 -24.20 10.67 15.21
CA SER A 87 -23.03 9.98 14.65
C SER A 87 -21.79 10.28 15.46
N TYR A 88 -21.01 9.25 15.72
CA TYR A 88 -19.76 9.34 16.48
C TYR A 88 -18.63 8.64 15.74
N THR A 89 -17.45 9.24 15.81
CA THR A 89 -16.21 8.58 15.36
C THR A 89 -15.66 7.77 16.51
N VAL A 90 -15.53 6.46 16.34
CA VAL A 90 -15.06 5.55 17.39
C VAL A 90 -13.58 5.18 17.24
N SER A 91 -13.05 5.24 16.02
CA SER A 91 -11.65 4.97 15.75
C SER A 91 -11.19 5.64 14.45
N THR A 92 -9.88 5.90 14.38
CA THR A 92 -9.20 6.34 13.15
C THR A 92 -7.87 5.62 13.02
N GLY A 93 -7.37 5.47 11.80
CA GLY A 93 -6.09 4.83 11.55
C GLY A 93 -5.69 4.88 10.09
N SER A 94 -4.79 3.98 9.71
CA SER A 94 -4.37 3.82 8.32
C SER A 94 -4.44 2.35 7.90
N ILE A 95 -4.71 2.13 6.63
CA ILE A 95 -4.75 0.82 6.00
C ILE A 95 -4.02 0.90 4.65
N GLU A 96 -3.27 -0.13 4.32
CA GLU A 96 -2.58 -0.23 3.05
C GLU A 96 -3.38 -1.09 2.07
N ILE A 97 -3.73 -0.55 0.92
CA ILE A 97 -4.32 -1.31 -0.19
C ILE A 97 -3.18 -1.74 -1.11
N LEU A 98 -2.98 -3.04 -1.22
CA LEU A 98 -2.00 -3.67 -2.11
C LEU A 98 -2.60 -3.88 -3.50
N ALA A 99 -1.78 -3.73 -4.54
CA ALA A 99 -2.22 -3.99 -5.90
C ALA A 99 -2.55 -5.47 -6.13
N SER A 100 -3.55 -5.75 -6.97
CA SER A 100 -3.85 -7.10 -7.43
C SER A 100 -2.81 -7.57 -8.45
N PHE A 101 -2.17 -8.70 -8.19
CA PHE A 101 -1.29 -9.33 -9.18
C PHE A 101 -2.08 -10.00 -10.31
N ALA A 102 -3.28 -10.50 -10.01
CA ALA A 102 -4.16 -11.12 -10.99
C ALA A 102 -4.71 -10.13 -12.04
N ALA A 103 -4.94 -8.88 -11.61
CA ALA A 103 -5.42 -7.82 -12.49
C ALA A 103 -4.32 -7.11 -13.30
N ALA A 104 -3.05 -7.41 -13.04
CA ALA A 104 -1.91 -6.78 -13.70
C ALA A 104 -1.67 -7.40 -15.09
N ALA A 105 -2.51 -7.05 -16.06
CA ALA A 105 -2.47 -7.58 -17.42
C ALA A 105 -1.14 -7.34 -18.20
N GLY A 106 -0.30 -6.42 -17.74
CA GLY A 106 1.03 -6.12 -18.31
C GLY A 106 2.20 -6.50 -17.38
N GLY A 107 1.90 -7.21 -16.28
CA GLY A 107 2.85 -7.41 -15.19
C GLY A 107 2.92 -6.19 -14.27
N LEU A 108 2.97 -6.45 -12.97
CA LEU A 108 3.21 -5.41 -11.97
C LEU A 108 4.72 -5.26 -11.77
N ASP A 109 5.24 -4.07 -11.98
CA ASP A 109 6.63 -3.79 -11.60
C ASP A 109 6.75 -3.70 -10.07
N ALA A 110 6.92 -4.88 -9.45
CA ALA A 110 7.04 -5.04 -8.00
C ALA A 110 8.42 -4.64 -7.46
N ARG A 111 9.32 -4.14 -8.33
CA ARG A 111 10.65 -3.70 -7.90
C ARG A 111 10.55 -2.52 -6.94
N SER A 112 11.36 -2.54 -5.88
CA SER A 112 11.50 -1.39 -4.97
C SER A 112 12.05 -0.16 -5.70
N HIS A 113 11.90 1.04 -5.10
CA HIS A 113 12.52 2.25 -5.62
C HIS A 113 14.03 2.08 -5.83
N ALA A 114 14.72 1.46 -4.87
CA ALA A 114 16.15 1.19 -4.97
C ALA A 114 16.50 0.28 -6.16
N GLN A 115 15.70 -0.75 -6.43
CA GLN A 115 15.88 -1.63 -7.59
C GLN A 115 15.64 -0.90 -8.92
N LYS A 116 14.61 -0.04 -8.99
CA LYS A 116 14.33 0.76 -10.19
C LYS A 116 15.43 1.77 -10.47
N THR A 117 15.89 2.47 -9.44
CA THR A 117 16.98 3.45 -9.56
C THR A 117 18.29 2.78 -9.93
N LEU A 118 18.60 1.63 -9.33
CA LEU A 118 19.78 0.85 -9.69
C LEU A 118 19.76 0.43 -11.15
N ALA A 119 18.64 -0.12 -11.64
CA ALA A 119 18.49 -0.52 -13.02
C ALA A 119 18.63 0.68 -14.00
N ALA A 120 18.07 1.83 -13.65
CA ALA A 120 18.20 3.06 -14.44
C ALA A 120 19.65 3.56 -14.48
N LEU A 121 20.38 3.52 -13.34
CA LEU A 121 21.81 3.90 -13.28
C LEU A 121 22.68 2.94 -14.08
N GLU A 122 22.44 1.65 -14.00
CA GLU A 122 23.19 0.63 -14.76
C GLU A 122 22.96 0.81 -16.28
N ALA A 123 21.72 0.98 -16.71
CA ALA A 123 21.38 1.26 -18.11
C ALA A 123 22.00 2.57 -18.62
N TRP A 124 22.01 3.61 -17.76
CA TRP A 124 22.65 4.89 -18.12
C TRP A 124 24.16 4.74 -18.28
N ILE A 125 24.84 4.05 -17.35
CA ILE A 125 26.29 3.80 -17.44
C ILE A 125 26.65 2.96 -18.68
N GLU A 126 25.83 1.97 -19.02
CA GLU A 126 26.03 1.09 -20.17
C GLU A 126 25.90 1.84 -21.52
N ASN A 127 24.95 2.78 -21.58
CA ASN A 127 24.63 3.51 -22.80
C ASN A 127 25.35 4.88 -22.92
N HIS A 128 26.14 5.26 -21.91
CA HIS A 128 26.83 6.56 -21.90
C HIS A 128 28.18 6.47 -22.56
N ASP A 129 28.41 7.38 -23.55
CA ASP A 129 29.73 7.55 -24.15
C ASP A 129 30.64 8.32 -23.18
N PRO A 130 31.71 7.70 -22.62
CA PRO A 130 32.60 8.34 -21.66
C PRO A 130 33.42 9.51 -22.27
N ALA A 131 33.40 9.70 -23.58
CA ALA A 131 34.09 10.80 -24.26
C ALA A 131 33.32 12.13 -24.14
N VAL A 132 32.05 12.11 -23.72
CA VAL A 132 31.20 13.31 -23.64
C VAL A 132 31.05 13.76 -22.18
N ALA A 133 31.96 14.60 -21.70
CA ALA A 133 31.91 15.13 -20.34
C ALA A 133 31.10 16.44 -20.19
N GLU A 134 31.03 17.24 -21.22
CA GLU A 134 30.28 18.52 -21.26
C GLU A 134 29.66 18.75 -22.65
N TYR A 135 28.42 19.26 -22.65
CA TYR A 135 27.78 19.79 -23.86
C TYR A 135 27.49 21.26 -23.67
N ASP A 136 27.95 22.11 -24.59
CA ASP A 136 27.56 23.53 -24.66
C ASP A 136 26.57 23.70 -25.84
N ILE A 137 25.30 23.96 -25.50
CA ILE A 137 24.28 24.27 -26.52
C ILE A 137 23.77 25.69 -26.25
N ALA A 138 24.06 26.60 -27.14
CA ALA A 138 23.55 27.98 -27.14
C ALA A 138 23.84 28.73 -25.82
N GLY A 139 25.06 28.59 -25.27
CA GLY A 139 25.49 29.31 -24.08
C GLY A 139 24.98 28.71 -22.75
N ARG A 140 24.36 27.53 -22.78
CA ARG A 140 23.97 26.77 -21.59
C ARG A 140 24.90 25.57 -21.41
N LYS A 141 25.75 25.63 -20.38
CA LYS A 141 26.59 24.52 -19.98
C LYS A 141 25.77 23.47 -19.25
N MET A 142 25.62 22.30 -19.83
CA MET A 142 25.09 21.13 -19.13
C MET A 142 26.28 20.29 -18.63
N LYS A 143 26.42 20.19 -17.32
CA LYS A 143 27.45 19.38 -16.66
C LYS A 143 26.84 18.03 -16.26
N TYR A 144 27.38 16.95 -16.79
CA TYR A 144 26.99 15.61 -16.36
C TYR A 144 27.61 15.27 -15.01
N ILE A 145 26.95 14.39 -14.23
CA ILE A 145 27.53 13.81 -13.03
C ILE A 145 28.77 13.01 -13.44
N SER A 146 29.87 13.13 -12.70
CA SER A 146 31.09 12.41 -13.04
C SER A 146 30.89 10.89 -12.96
N ILE A 147 31.56 10.13 -13.84
CA ILE A 147 31.50 8.66 -13.82
C ILE A 147 31.86 8.07 -12.44
N PRO A 148 32.90 8.56 -11.72
CA PRO A 148 33.19 8.09 -10.36
C PRO A 148 32.02 8.29 -9.38
N ASP A 149 31.31 9.43 -9.45
CA ASP A 149 30.17 9.71 -8.58
C ASP A 149 29.00 8.77 -8.91
N LEU A 150 28.75 8.48 -10.17
CA LEU A 150 27.72 7.52 -10.61
C LEU A 150 28.06 6.09 -10.17
N LEU A 151 29.32 5.67 -10.24
CA LEU A 151 29.74 4.37 -9.74
C LEU A 151 29.56 4.27 -8.21
N THR A 152 29.87 5.34 -7.50
CA THR A 152 29.64 5.43 -6.04
C THR A 152 28.17 5.31 -5.72
N LEU A 153 27.29 6.04 -6.43
CA LEU A 153 25.85 6.00 -6.26
C LEU A 153 25.28 4.61 -6.60
N ARG A 154 25.74 3.98 -7.71
CA ARG A 154 25.37 2.60 -8.05
C ARG A 154 25.72 1.62 -6.95
N ASP A 155 26.89 1.71 -6.36
CA ASP A 155 27.34 0.80 -5.30
C ASP A 155 26.58 1.03 -3.98
N GLN A 156 26.11 2.25 -3.74
CA GLN A 156 25.21 2.57 -2.63
C GLN A 156 23.85 1.87 -2.82
N TYR A 157 23.21 2.01 -3.98
CA TYR A 157 21.94 1.36 -4.27
C TYR A 157 22.05 -0.17 -4.32
N ARG A 158 23.18 -0.72 -4.80
CA ARG A 158 23.44 -2.17 -4.73
C ARG A 158 23.47 -2.69 -3.29
N ARG A 159 24.07 -1.94 -2.36
CA ARG A 159 24.07 -2.29 -0.93
C ARG A 159 22.67 -2.21 -0.34
N GLU A 160 21.90 -1.21 -0.69
CA GLU A 160 20.51 -1.05 -0.24
C GLU A 160 19.63 -2.21 -0.72
N VAL A 161 19.68 -2.56 -2.00
CA VAL A 161 18.94 -3.70 -2.57
C VAL A 161 19.31 -5.01 -1.88
N ARG A 162 20.59 -5.27 -1.61
CA ARG A 162 21.03 -6.46 -0.86
C ARG A 162 20.49 -6.44 0.58
N GLY A 163 20.47 -5.28 1.23
CA GLY A 163 19.93 -5.12 2.58
C GLY A 163 18.42 -5.39 2.64
N GLN A 164 17.66 -4.99 1.61
CA GLN A 164 16.23 -5.28 1.50
C GLN A 164 15.97 -6.78 1.28
N ALA A 165 16.75 -7.45 0.44
CA ALA A 165 16.64 -8.89 0.20
C ALA A 165 16.91 -9.72 1.48
N GLY A 166 17.88 -9.31 2.30
CA GLY A 166 18.20 -9.99 3.56
C GLY A 166 17.12 -9.84 4.64
N LYS A 167 16.28 -8.80 4.58
CA LYS A 167 15.15 -8.60 5.50
C LYS A 167 13.91 -9.40 5.11
N SER A 168 13.71 -9.67 3.83
CA SER A 168 12.56 -10.41 3.31
C SER A 168 12.61 -11.92 3.57
N GLY A 169 13.78 -12.48 3.92
CA GLY A 169 13.98 -13.92 4.09
C GLY A 169 13.90 -14.46 5.52
N ARG A 170 13.65 -13.62 6.54
CA ARG A 170 13.53 -14.09 7.93
C ARG A 170 12.08 -14.40 8.28
N VAL A 171 11.60 -15.57 7.85
CA VAL A 171 10.43 -16.22 8.45
C VAL A 171 10.91 -16.92 9.72
N TYR A 172 10.58 -16.37 10.88
CA TYR A 172 10.77 -17.09 12.16
C TYR A 172 9.66 -18.13 12.29
N THR A 173 9.96 -19.38 11.99
CA THR A 173 9.16 -20.52 12.45
C THR A 173 9.49 -20.72 13.94
N ARG A 174 8.61 -20.30 14.83
CA ARG A 174 8.60 -20.80 16.22
C ARG A 174 7.86 -22.12 16.23
N PHE A 175 8.57 -23.17 16.65
CA PHE A 175 7.99 -24.44 17.04
C PHE A 175 7.37 -24.32 18.44
#